data_3cd7f8e33a356b18eb98015b332c025e
#
_entry.id   3cd7f8e33a356b18eb98015b332c025e
#
_cell.length_a   1.000
_cell.length_b   1.000
_cell.length_c   1.000
_cell.angle_alpha   90.00
_cell.angle_beta   90.00
_cell.angle_gamma   90.00
#
_symmetry.space_group_name_H-M   'P 1'
#
loop_
_entity.id
_entity.type
_entity.pdbx_description
1 polymer ?
#
loop_
_entity_poly.entity_id
_entity_poly.type
_entity_poly.pdbx_seq_one_letter_code
_entity_poly.pdbx_strand_id
1 'polypeptide(L)'
;MQIYKAPLNDIKFLLNNFLDLSNHQYILSNSDLEISDLEMVIDEAAKICEETLLPLNQSGDLEGCSFDKGKVTTPKGFKEAYKNFIENGWQGIKVNKNYGGQNLPYFMNMIVDEMVSSSNMSFGLYPGLTSRAIDAIEKSGSEELKDLYLPKLTSG
;
A
#
# COMPACT_ATOMS: atom_id res chain seq x y z
N MET A 1 10.60 -23.09 -3.13
CA MET A 1 10.89 -21.80 -2.48
C MET A 1 10.35 -20.71 -3.41
N GLN A 2 9.40 -19.92 -2.99
CA GLN A 2 8.93 -18.78 -3.80
C GLN A 2 10.04 -17.72 -3.82
N ILE A 3 10.31 -17.19 -5.01
CA ILE A 3 11.32 -16.15 -5.20
C ILE A 3 10.58 -14.95 -5.80
N TYR A 4 10.56 -13.86 -5.06
CA TYR A 4 10.14 -12.55 -5.54
C TYR A 4 11.25 -11.55 -5.21
N LYS A 5 11.56 -10.70 -6.17
CA LYS A 5 12.46 -9.56 -6.01
C LYS A 5 11.79 -8.36 -6.67
N ALA A 6 11.60 -7.30 -5.91
CA ALA A 6 11.01 -6.09 -6.44
C ALA A 6 11.88 -5.53 -7.59
N PRO A 7 11.31 -5.17 -8.76
CA PRO A 7 12.06 -4.71 -9.92
C PRO A 7 12.47 -3.22 -9.76
N LEU A 8 13.21 -2.92 -8.69
CA LEU A 8 13.55 -1.54 -8.30
C LEU A 8 14.27 -0.77 -9.40
N ASN A 9 15.19 -1.42 -10.11
CA ASN A 9 15.93 -0.77 -11.19
C ASN A 9 15.00 -0.36 -12.35
N ASP A 10 14.04 -1.22 -12.70
CA ASP A 10 13.09 -0.94 -13.78
C ASP A 10 12.12 0.17 -13.36
N ILE A 11 11.63 0.13 -12.12
CA ILE A 11 10.75 1.16 -11.57
C ILE A 11 11.47 2.52 -11.56
N LYS A 12 12.70 2.58 -11.01
CA LYS A 12 13.49 3.81 -10.97
C LYS A 12 13.84 4.31 -12.37
N PHE A 13 14.16 3.41 -13.29
CA PHE A 13 14.39 3.78 -14.70
C PHE A 13 13.13 4.39 -15.33
N LEU A 14 11.96 3.77 -15.12
CA LEU A 14 10.71 4.32 -15.65
C LEU A 14 10.41 5.70 -15.08
N LEU A 15 10.58 5.91 -13.78
CA LEU A 15 10.30 7.20 -13.14
C LEU A 15 11.29 8.28 -13.59
N ASN A 16 12.58 7.98 -13.62
CA ASN A 16 13.62 8.98 -13.81
C ASN A 16 13.97 9.22 -15.28
N ASN A 17 13.94 8.17 -16.11
CA ASN A 17 14.43 8.24 -17.48
C ASN A 17 13.30 8.24 -18.52
N PHE A 18 12.25 7.44 -18.33
CA PHE A 18 11.16 7.35 -19.29
C PHE A 18 10.09 8.41 -19.05
N LEU A 19 9.61 8.53 -17.82
CA LEU A 19 8.62 9.54 -17.42
C LEU A 19 9.26 10.89 -17.08
N ASP A 20 10.57 10.91 -16.85
CA ASP A 20 11.35 12.12 -16.56
C ASP A 20 10.69 13.02 -15.49
N LEU A 21 10.44 12.44 -14.31
CA LEU A 21 9.75 13.14 -13.22
C LEU A 21 10.46 14.45 -12.82
N SER A 22 11.78 14.56 -13.06
CA SER A 22 12.54 15.77 -12.77
C SER A 22 12.03 16.97 -13.56
N ASN A 23 11.59 16.76 -14.80
CA ASN A 23 11.00 17.79 -15.65
C ASN A 23 9.46 17.90 -15.50
N HIS A 24 8.85 17.01 -14.74
CA HIS A 24 7.41 16.95 -14.50
C HIS A 24 7.05 17.17 -13.02
N GLN A 25 7.82 18.00 -12.32
CA GLN A 25 7.63 18.28 -10.88
C GLN A 25 6.24 18.82 -10.53
N TYR A 26 5.47 19.32 -11.51
CA TYR A 26 4.06 19.68 -11.30
C TYR A 26 3.20 18.50 -10.80
N ILE A 27 3.61 17.27 -11.07
CA ILE A 27 2.96 16.06 -10.54
C ILE A 27 3.15 15.95 -9.02
N LEU A 28 4.26 16.54 -8.52
CA LEU A 28 4.63 16.58 -7.10
C LEU A 28 4.21 17.91 -6.44
N SER A 29 3.59 18.83 -7.22
CA SER A 29 3.42 20.25 -6.85
C SER A 29 2.57 20.53 -5.61
N ASN A 30 1.94 19.53 -5.04
CA ASN A 30 1.21 19.63 -3.77
C ASN A 30 1.94 18.95 -2.59
N SER A 31 3.20 18.56 -2.78
CA SER A 31 4.01 17.92 -1.74
C SER A 31 5.37 18.60 -1.67
N ASP A 32 5.89 18.78 -0.46
CA ASP A 32 7.28 19.22 -0.21
C ASP A 32 8.29 18.07 -0.50
N LEU A 33 7.91 17.12 -1.38
CA LEU A 33 8.64 15.89 -1.66
C LEU A 33 9.59 16.06 -2.84
N GLU A 34 10.78 15.55 -2.69
CA GLU A 34 11.74 15.37 -3.77
C GLU A 34 11.63 13.94 -4.37
N ILE A 35 12.20 13.74 -5.55
CA ILE A 35 12.23 12.41 -6.21
C ILE A 35 12.97 11.40 -5.33
N SER A 36 14.03 11.82 -4.64
CA SER A 36 14.76 11.01 -3.68
C SER A 36 13.89 10.46 -2.55
N ASP A 37 12.88 11.22 -2.09
CA ASP A 37 11.94 10.77 -1.06
C ASP A 37 11.04 9.67 -1.60
N LEU A 38 10.58 9.79 -2.86
CA LEU A 38 9.79 8.75 -3.52
C LEU A 38 10.58 7.46 -3.70
N GLU A 39 11.86 7.56 -4.08
CA GLU A 39 12.74 6.39 -4.20
C GLU A 39 12.94 5.68 -2.86
N MET A 40 13.10 6.43 -1.76
CA MET A 40 13.17 5.83 -0.41
C MET A 40 11.89 5.08 -0.05
N VAL A 41 10.72 5.65 -0.36
CA VAL A 41 9.43 4.97 -0.13
C VAL A 41 9.33 3.69 -0.95
N ILE A 42 9.78 3.68 -2.21
CA ILE A 42 9.80 2.50 -3.08
C ILE A 42 10.73 1.43 -2.51
N ASP A 43 11.92 1.80 -2.03
CA ASP A 43 12.88 0.88 -1.44
C ASP A 43 12.35 0.25 -0.13
N GLU A 44 11.66 1.01 0.72
CA GLU A 44 11.02 0.49 1.94
C GLU A 44 9.80 -0.40 1.61
N ALA A 45 9.01 -0.07 0.57
CA ALA A 45 7.94 -0.94 0.09
C ALA A 45 8.47 -2.29 -0.40
N ALA A 46 9.60 -2.29 -1.10
CA ALA A 46 10.26 -3.53 -1.53
C ALA A 46 10.66 -4.41 -0.34
N LYS A 47 11.22 -3.84 0.71
CA LYS A 47 11.61 -4.58 1.93
C LYS A 47 10.42 -5.26 2.60
N ILE A 48 9.33 -4.54 2.84
CA ILE A 48 8.15 -5.17 3.46
C ILE A 48 7.58 -6.28 2.58
N CYS A 49 7.58 -6.10 1.26
CA CYS A 49 7.10 -7.11 0.32
C CYS A 49 7.99 -8.36 0.31
N GLU A 50 9.31 -8.19 0.27
CA GLU A 50 10.27 -9.29 0.19
C GLU A 50 10.47 -10.01 1.53
N GLU A 51 10.56 -9.26 2.63
CA GLU A 51 10.96 -9.78 3.94
C GLU A 51 9.77 -10.20 4.81
N THR A 52 8.60 -9.56 4.63
CA THR A 52 7.42 -9.81 5.46
C THR A 52 6.32 -10.53 4.68
N LEU A 53 5.91 -10.01 3.51
CA LEU A 53 4.74 -10.53 2.81
C LEU A 53 5.03 -11.81 2.02
N LEU A 54 6.16 -11.87 1.32
CA LEU A 54 6.55 -13.03 0.52
C LEU A 54 6.65 -14.33 1.35
N PRO A 55 7.29 -14.35 2.54
CA PRO A 55 7.34 -15.55 3.37
C PRO A 55 5.96 -16.07 3.78
N LEU A 56 4.99 -15.17 3.93
CA LEU A 56 3.62 -15.52 4.33
C LEU A 56 2.76 -16.03 3.16
N ASN A 57 3.17 -15.85 1.91
CA ASN A 57 2.34 -16.21 0.76
C ASN A 57 2.08 -17.72 0.70
N GLN A 58 3.14 -18.54 0.69
CA GLN A 58 3.01 -19.98 0.63
C GLN A 58 2.46 -20.58 1.94
N SER A 59 2.93 -20.10 3.09
CA SER A 59 2.45 -20.62 4.39
C SER A 59 0.98 -20.29 4.60
N GLY A 60 0.54 -19.10 4.21
CA GLY A 60 -0.85 -18.68 4.31
C GLY A 60 -1.78 -19.47 3.38
N ASP A 61 -1.34 -19.77 2.16
CA ASP A 61 -2.08 -20.60 1.20
C ASP A 61 -2.28 -22.02 1.72
N LEU A 62 -1.24 -22.61 2.28
CA LEU A 62 -1.29 -23.97 2.85
C LEU A 62 -2.14 -24.06 4.12
N GLU A 63 -2.08 -23.06 4.99
CA GLU A 63 -2.82 -23.02 6.25
C GLU A 63 -4.29 -22.66 6.02
N GLY A 64 -4.54 -21.67 5.18
CA GLY A 64 -5.87 -21.11 4.92
C GLY A 64 -6.49 -20.38 6.12
N CYS A 65 -7.69 -19.84 5.91
CA CYS A 65 -8.51 -19.31 6.99
C CYS A 65 -9.35 -20.41 7.62
N SER A 66 -9.53 -20.36 8.94
CA SER A 66 -10.44 -21.24 9.67
C SER A 66 -11.68 -20.48 10.15
N PHE A 67 -12.83 -21.18 10.20
CA PHE A 67 -14.07 -20.63 10.73
C PHE A 67 -14.62 -21.57 11.82
N ASP A 68 -14.80 -21.05 13.02
CA ASP A 68 -15.43 -21.76 14.14
C ASP A 68 -16.37 -20.82 14.91
N LYS A 69 -17.59 -21.29 15.12
CA LYS A 69 -18.63 -20.60 15.93
C LYS A 69 -18.77 -19.11 15.65
N GLY A 70 -18.82 -18.73 14.38
CA GLY A 70 -18.98 -17.32 13.96
C GLY A 70 -17.68 -16.50 13.95
N LYS A 71 -16.54 -17.11 14.27
CA LYS A 71 -15.24 -16.44 14.29
C LYS A 71 -14.35 -16.95 13.16
N VAL A 72 -13.83 -16.02 12.38
CA VAL A 72 -12.79 -16.30 11.37
C VAL A 72 -11.41 -16.08 11.99
N THR A 73 -10.49 -16.99 11.73
CA THR A 73 -9.07 -16.86 12.09
C THR A 73 -8.26 -16.90 10.80
N THR A 74 -7.45 -15.86 10.59
CA THR A 74 -6.53 -15.77 9.46
C THR A 74 -5.30 -16.64 9.69
N PRO A 75 -4.55 -16.99 8.62
CA PRO A 75 -3.30 -17.72 8.75
C PRO A 75 -2.31 -17.01 9.69
N LYS A 76 -1.43 -17.80 10.30
CA LYS A 76 -0.40 -17.29 11.20
C LYS A 76 0.46 -16.23 10.50
N GLY A 77 0.73 -15.12 11.20
CA GLY A 77 1.57 -14.01 10.72
C GLY A 77 0.81 -12.93 9.94
N PHE A 78 -0.39 -13.21 9.39
CA PHE A 78 -1.15 -12.21 8.62
C PHE A 78 -1.61 -11.01 9.46
N LYS A 79 -2.02 -11.27 10.71
CA LYS A 79 -2.44 -10.21 11.62
C LYS A 79 -1.31 -9.24 11.95
N GLU A 80 -0.15 -9.79 12.25
CA GLU A 80 1.07 -9.05 12.57
C GLU A 80 1.57 -8.28 11.36
N ALA A 81 1.55 -8.90 10.18
CA ALA A 81 1.91 -8.26 8.92
C ALA A 81 0.96 -7.09 8.60
N TYR A 82 -0.35 -7.26 8.81
CA TYR A 82 -1.32 -6.18 8.60
C TYR A 82 -1.12 -5.04 9.59
N LYS A 83 -0.91 -5.36 10.87
CA LYS A 83 -0.59 -4.34 11.88
C LYS A 83 0.64 -3.53 11.50
N ASN A 84 1.72 -4.20 11.11
CA ASN A 84 2.94 -3.55 10.63
C ASN A 84 2.68 -2.66 9.42
N PHE A 85 1.91 -3.15 8.43
CA PHE A 85 1.52 -2.41 7.24
C PHE A 85 0.78 -1.11 7.58
N ILE A 86 -0.17 -1.16 8.50
CA ILE A 86 -0.93 0.01 8.95
C ILE A 86 -0.07 0.99 9.75
N GLU A 87 0.69 0.50 10.74
CA GLU A 87 1.55 1.32 11.60
C GLU A 87 2.63 2.09 10.81
N ASN A 88 3.07 1.55 9.69
CA ASN A 88 3.99 2.23 8.76
C ASN A 88 3.28 3.12 7.72
N GLY A 89 1.96 3.27 7.80
CA GLY A 89 1.19 4.22 6.99
C GLY A 89 0.92 3.79 5.55
N TRP A 90 1.18 2.54 5.17
CA TRP A 90 0.98 2.06 3.79
C TRP A 90 -0.47 2.15 3.32
N GLN A 91 -1.44 1.99 4.22
CA GLN A 91 -2.87 2.15 3.89
C GLN A 91 -3.22 3.56 3.44
N GLY A 92 -2.56 4.56 4.03
CA GLY A 92 -2.82 5.99 3.79
C GLY A 92 -1.89 6.64 2.78
N ILE A 93 -1.10 5.89 2.02
CA ILE A 93 -0.01 6.43 1.19
C ILE A 93 -0.46 7.56 0.25
N LYS A 94 -1.61 7.43 -0.41
CA LYS A 94 -2.18 8.44 -1.33
C LYS A 94 -3.25 9.34 -0.71
N VAL A 95 -3.70 9.03 0.51
CA VAL A 95 -4.81 9.73 1.16
C VAL A 95 -4.37 11.11 1.61
N ASN A 96 -5.29 12.08 1.54
CA ASN A 96 -5.03 13.46 1.96
C ASN A 96 -4.60 13.55 3.42
N LYS A 97 -3.64 14.42 3.71
CA LYS A 97 -3.12 14.68 5.07
C LYS A 97 -4.22 15.05 6.07
N ASN A 98 -5.29 15.72 5.62
CA ASN A 98 -6.44 16.07 6.46
C ASN A 98 -7.15 14.86 7.06
N TYR A 99 -7.02 13.69 6.43
CA TYR A 99 -7.60 12.43 6.88
C TYR A 99 -6.55 11.43 7.40
N GLY A 100 -5.35 11.95 7.74
CA GLY A 100 -4.26 11.14 8.31
C GLY A 100 -3.40 10.40 7.29
N GLY A 101 -3.54 10.70 5.99
CA GLY A 101 -2.74 10.11 4.93
C GLY A 101 -1.42 10.83 4.69
N GLN A 102 -0.60 10.26 3.80
CA GLN A 102 0.71 10.80 3.43
C GLN A 102 0.64 11.74 2.23
N ASN A 103 -0.47 11.73 1.49
CA ASN A 103 -0.71 12.56 0.31
C ASN A 103 0.34 12.38 -0.80
N LEU A 104 0.88 11.16 -0.94
CA LEU A 104 1.78 10.85 -2.05
C LEU A 104 1.01 10.78 -3.37
N PRO A 105 1.68 11.02 -4.51
CA PRO A 105 1.06 10.88 -5.82
C PRO A 105 0.44 9.49 -6.03
N TYR A 106 -0.69 9.44 -6.76
CA TYR A 106 -1.44 8.19 -6.96
C TYR A 106 -0.60 7.06 -7.57
N PHE A 107 0.35 7.38 -8.45
CA PHE A 107 1.23 6.38 -9.05
C PHE A 107 2.10 5.66 -8.01
N MET A 108 2.45 6.31 -6.89
CA MET A 108 3.18 5.66 -5.79
C MET A 108 2.35 4.54 -5.16
N ASN A 109 1.04 4.77 -4.96
CA ASN A 109 0.15 3.71 -4.50
C ASN A 109 0.09 2.55 -5.51
N MET A 110 0.09 2.84 -6.82
CA MET A 110 0.08 1.78 -7.85
C MET A 110 1.35 0.92 -7.80
N ILE A 111 2.52 1.54 -7.62
CA ILE A 111 3.80 0.84 -7.50
C ILE A 111 3.79 -0.07 -6.25
N VAL A 112 3.34 0.44 -5.12
CA VAL A 112 3.24 -0.34 -3.88
C VAL A 112 2.23 -1.47 -4.01
N ASP A 113 1.04 -1.21 -4.57
CA ASP A 113 0.01 -2.24 -4.82
C ASP A 113 0.52 -3.36 -5.73
N GLU A 114 1.32 -3.04 -6.75
CA GLU A 114 1.95 -4.03 -7.64
C GLU A 114 2.93 -4.91 -6.86
N MET A 115 3.83 -4.32 -6.06
CA MET A 115 4.77 -5.07 -5.23
C MET A 115 4.06 -5.96 -4.21
N VAL A 116 3.06 -5.44 -3.52
CA VAL A 116 2.24 -6.20 -2.55
C VAL A 116 1.55 -7.38 -3.24
N SER A 117 0.90 -7.13 -4.37
CA SER A 117 0.19 -8.16 -5.12
C SER A 117 1.12 -9.22 -5.69
N SER A 118 2.31 -8.82 -6.13
CA SER A 118 3.32 -9.75 -6.68
C SER A 118 3.98 -10.60 -5.59
N SER A 119 4.12 -10.10 -4.38
CA SER A 119 4.70 -10.82 -3.25
C SER A 119 3.67 -11.70 -2.51
N ASN A 120 2.45 -11.17 -2.28
CA ASN A 120 1.37 -11.87 -1.58
C ASN A 120 0.01 -11.27 -1.95
N MET A 121 -0.62 -11.78 -3.02
CA MET A 121 -1.92 -11.31 -3.49
C MET A 121 -3.01 -11.45 -2.45
N SER A 122 -3.04 -12.56 -1.70
CA SER A 122 -4.08 -12.79 -0.69
C SER A 122 -4.00 -11.78 0.46
N PHE A 123 -2.79 -11.38 0.86
CA PHE A 123 -2.61 -10.26 1.79
C PHE A 123 -3.10 -8.95 1.17
N GLY A 124 -2.73 -8.65 -0.08
CA GLY A 124 -3.08 -7.40 -0.76
C GLY A 124 -4.58 -7.13 -0.85
N LEU A 125 -5.42 -8.17 -0.78
CA LEU A 125 -6.88 -8.01 -0.77
C LEU A 125 -7.41 -7.30 0.48
N TYR A 126 -6.72 -7.35 1.63
CA TYR A 126 -7.13 -6.63 2.84
C TYR A 126 -7.03 -5.10 2.65
N PRO A 127 -5.82 -4.54 2.48
CA PRO A 127 -5.67 -3.11 2.29
C PRO A 127 -6.30 -2.64 0.98
N GLY A 128 -6.29 -3.47 -0.06
CA GLY A 128 -6.82 -3.13 -1.38
C GLY A 128 -8.30 -2.77 -1.37
N LEU A 129 -9.15 -3.52 -0.68
CA LEU A 129 -10.58 -3.22 -0.57
C LEU A 129 -10.81 -1.92 0.21
N THR A 130 -10.09 -1.70 1.30
CA THR A 130 -10.15 -0.46 2.07
C THR A 130 -9.69 0.73 1.22
N SER A 131 -8.61 0.59 0.45
CA SER A 131 -8.12 1.63 -0.47
C SER A 131 -9.17 2.02 -1.52
N ARG A 132 -9.94 1.06 -2.07
CA ARG A 132 -11.04 1.36 -3.01
C ARG A 132 -12.23 2.03 -2.35
N ALA A 133 -12.55 1.67 -1.10
CA ALA A 133 -13.58 2.36 -0.33
C ALA A 133 -13.18 3.83 -0.05
N ILE A 134 -11.92 4.08 0.30
CA ILE A 134 -11.36 5.43 0.45
C ILE A 134 -11.54 6.22 -0.85
N ASP A 135 -11.13 5.67 -2.01
CA ASP A 135 -11.26 6.34 -3.31
C ASP A 135 -12.71 6.74 -3.61
N ALA A 136 -13.65 5.86 -3.32
CA ALA A 136 -15.08 6.11 -3.58
C ALA A 136 -15.61 7.24 -2.69
N ILE A 137 -15.28 7.23 -1.40
CA ILE A 137 -15.73 8.26 -0.44
C ILE A 137 -15.03 9.59 -0.74
N GLU A 138 -13.74 9.59 -0.99
CA GLU A 138 -12.97 10.81 -1.27
C GLU A 138 -13.47 11.52 -2.53
N LYS A 139 -13.79 10.76 -3.59
CA LYS A 139 -14.27 11.32 -4.86
C LYS A 139 -15.73 11.73 -4.86
N SER A 140 -16.59 10.99 -4.18
CA SER A 140 -18.05 11.09 -4.34
C SER A 140 -18.83 11.26 -3.04
N GLY A 141 -18.18 11.14 -1.88
CA GLY A 141 -18.79 11.33 -0.57
C GLY A 141 -19.05 12.81 -0.26
N SER A 142 -20.09 13.07 0.55
CA SER A 142 -20.26 14.38 1.17
C SER A 142 -19.12 14.65 2.17
N GLU A 143 -18.88 15.90 2.52
CA GLU A 143 -17.84 16.24 3.52
C GLU A 143 -18.10 15.53 4.86
N GLU A 144 -19.38 15.42 5.27
CA GLU A 144 -19.77 14.68 6.47
C GLU A 144 -19.33 13.19 6.41
N LEU A 145 -19.50 12.53 5.26
CA LEU A 145 -19.06 11.14 5.07
C LEU A 145 -17.54 11.02 5.05
N LYS A 146 -16.86 11.98 4.42
CA LYS A 146 -15.40 12.03 4.40
C LYS A 146 -14.83 12.16 5.81
N ASP A 147 -15.32 13.13 6.59
CA ASP A 147 -14.87 13.38 7.96
C ASP A 147 -15.15 12.20 8.89
N LEU A 148 -16.27 11.50 8.68
CA LEU A 148 -16.66 10.36 9.51
C LEU A 148 -15.85 9.09 9.23
N TYR A 149 -15.57 8.80 7.95
CA TYR A 149 -15.04 7.50 7.54
C TYR A 149 -13.56 7.54 7.13
N LEU A 150 -13.10 8.58 6.41
CA LEU A 150 -11.74 8.57 5.87
C LEU A 150 -10.66 8.44 6.95
N PRO A 151 -10.70 9.14 8.09
CA PRO A 151 -9.67 8.98 9.11
C PRO A 151 -9.58 7.55 9.65
N LYS A 152 -10.73 6.87 9.81
CA LYS A 152 -10.80 5.49 10.31
C LYS A 152 -10.29 4.49 9.27
N LEU A 153 -10.67 4.66 8.01
CA LEU A 153 -10.21 3.79 6.93
C LEU A 153 -8.73 3.97 6.64
N THR A 154 -8.20 5.18 6.82
CA THR A 154 -6.79 5.49 6.63
C THR A 154 -5.92 4.90 7.73
N SER A 155 -6.42 4.87 8.95
CA SER A 155 -5.71 4.31 10.10
C SER A 155 -5.78 2.78 10.21
N GLY A 156 -6.61 2.11 9.42
CA GLY A 156 -6.76 0.64 9.38
C GLY A 156 -7.78 0.07 10.32
#